data_3525642f7e6b15253c8857728f14e30e
#
_entry.id   3525642f7e6b15253c8857728f14e30e
#
_cell.length_a   1.000
_cell.length_b   1.000
_cell.length_c   1.000
_cell.angle_alpha   90.00
_cell.angle_beta   90.00
_cell.angle_gamma   90.00
#
_symmetry.space_group_name_H-M   'P 1'
#
loop_
_entity.id
_entity.type
_entity.pdbx_description
1 polymer ?
#
loop_
_entity_poly.entity_id
_entity_poly.type
_entity_poly.pdbx_seq_one_letter_code
_entity_poly.pdbx_strand_id
1 'polypeptide(L)' 'MTDIALSADDVIDALTRENAELLRRAVIAELTRDAALKKLREAEKEASK' A
#
# COMPACT_ATOMS: atom_id res chain seq x y z
N MET A 1 -3.33 39.79 9.30
CA MET A 1 -3.00 38.38 9.08
C MET A 1 -4.28 37.60 8.80
N THR A 2 -4.30 36.80 7.76
CA THR A 2 -5.48 36.04 7.38
C THR A 2 -5.45 34.70 8.07
N ASP A 3 -6.47 34.42 8.86
CA ASP A 3 -6.62 33.11 9.47
C ASP A 3 -7.07 32.12 8.41
N ILE A 4 -6.33 31.04 8.28
CA ILE A 4 -6.71 29.96 7.40
C ILE A 4 -7.43 28.92 8.24
N ALA A 5 -8.77 28.91 8.09
CA ALA A 5 -9.59 27.93 8.80
C ALA A 5 -9.73 26.69 7.90
N LEU A 6 -9.35 25.55 8.42
CA LEU A 6 -9.58 24.27 7.74
C LEU A 6 -10.93 23.74 8.18
N SER A 7 -11.75 23.33 7.24
CA SER A 7 -13.01 22.68 7.59
C SER A 7 -12.74 21.22 7.93
N ALA A 8 -13.53 20.67 8.84
CA ALA A 8 -13.44 19.27 9.18
C ALA A 8 -13.69 18.38 7.97
N ASP A 9 -14.60 18.77 7.09
CA ASP A 9 -14.91 18.02 5.88
C ASP A 9 -13.71 17.97 4.94
N ASP A 10 -12.98 19.08 4.79
CA ASP A 10 -11.78 19.10 3.96
C ASP A 10 -10.70 18.19 4.50
N VAL A 11 -10.53 18.15 5.81
CA VAL A 11 -9.56 17.27 6.46
C VAL A 11 -9.96 15.82 6.27
N ILE A 12 -11.23 15.50 6.47
CA ILE A 12 -11.73 14.12 6.29
C ILE A 12 -11.56 13.67 4.84
N ASP A 13 -11.88 14.52 3.88
CA ASP A 13 -11.71 14.19 2.46
C ASP A 13 -10.26 13.95 2.11
N ALA A 14 -9.36 14.79 2.61
CA ALA A 14 -7.92 14.62 2.38
C ALA A 14 -7.40 13.32 3.00
N LEU A 15 -7.80 13.02 4.24
CA LEU A 15 -7.40 11.79 4.91
C LEU A 15 -7.95 10.57 4.20
N THR A 16 -9.18 10.63 3.72
CA THR A 16 -9.79 9.52 2.99
C THR A 16 -9.00 9.21 1.72
N ARG A 17 -8.61 10.23 0.95
CA ARG A 17 -7.81 10.04 -0.26
C ARG A 17 -6.42 9.48 0.07
N GLU A 18 -5.77 10.05 1.08
CA GLU A 18 -4.44 9.61 1.48
C GLU A 18 -4.46 8.18 2.01
N ASN A 19 -5.47 7.84 2.82
CA ASN A 19 -5.60 6.50 3.37
C ASN A 19 -5.84 5.48 2.26
N ALA A 20 -6.65 5.79 1.27
CA ALA A 20 -6.89 4.92 0.14
C ALA A 20 -5.61 4.68 -0.67
N GLU A 21 -4.81 5.72 -0.88
CA GLU A 21 -3.55 5.61 -1.60
C GLU A 21 -2.52 4.80 -0.82
N LEU A 22 -2.41 5.04 0.49
CA LEU A 22 -1.49 4.29 1.34
C LEU A 22 -1.88 2.82 1.41
N LEU A 23 -3.17 2.54 1.50
CA LEU A 23 -3.67 1.16 1.51
C LEU A 23 -3.37 0.46 0.20
N ARG A 24 -3.57 1.14 -0.93
CA ARG A 24 -3.26 0.60 -2.24
C ARG A 24 -1.78 0.23 -2.35
N ARG A 25 -0.90 1.12 -1.91
CA ARG A 25 0.56 0.87 -1.92
C ARG A 25 0.93 -0.32 -1.04
N ALA A 26 0.33 -0.41 0.15
CA ALA A 26 0.59 -1.51 1.06
C ALA A 26 0.17 -2.84 0.46
N VAL A 27 -1.02 -2.90 -0.13
CA VAL A 27 -1.52 -4.12 -0.76
C VAL A 27 -0.63 -4.54 -1.93
N ILE A 28 -0.23 -3.60 -2.78
CA ILE A 28 0.66 -3.90 -3.90
C ILE A 28 2.00 -4.44 -3.40
N ALA A 29 2.57 -3.83 -2.35
CA ALA A 29 3.83 -4.29 -1.79
C ALA A 29 3.71 -5.70 -1.21
N GLU A 30 2.63 -5.99 -0.51
CA GLU A 30 2.38 -7.33 0.05
C GLU A 30 2.23 -8.38 -1.05
N LEU A 31 1.46 -8.09 -2.08
CA LEU A 31 1.25 -9.01 -3.19
C LEU A 31 2.55 -9.24 -3.97
N THR A 32 3.35 -8.20 -4.14
CA THR A 32 4.65 -8.31 -4.81
C THR A 32 5.58 -9.20 -4.01
N ARG A 33 5.63 -9.02 -2.69
CA ARG A 33 6.42 -9.88 -1.80
C ARG A 33 5.95 -11.33 -1.88
N ASP A 34 4.64 -11.54 -1.81
CA ASP A 34 4.08 -12.89 -1.83
C ASP A 34 4.39 -13.60 -3.16
N ALA A 35 4.32 -12.87 -4.27
CA ALA A 35 4.65 -13.40 -5.57
C ALA A 35 6.13 -13.77 -5.67
N ALA A 36 7.01 -12.93 -5.11
CA ALA A 36 8.44 -13.21 -5.09
C ALA A 36 8.77 -14.44 -4.25
N LEU A 37 8.13 -14.57 -3.08
CA LEU A 37 8.32 -15.73 -2.20
C LEU A 37 7.83 -17.02 -2.87
N LYS A 38 6.72 -16.93 -3.58
CA LYS A 38 6.19 -18.09 -4.32
C LYS A 38 7.16 -18.54 -5.39
N LYS A 39 7.72 -17.61 -6.17
CA LYS A 39 8.71 -17.92 -7.18
C LYS A 39 9.98 -18.54 -6.58
N LEU A 40 10.41 -18.01 -5.44
CA LEU A 40 11.58 -18.56 -4.75
C LEU A 40 11.32 -19.98 -4.32
N ARG A 41 10.18 -20.29 -3.74
CA ARG A 41 9.82 -21.65 -3.32
C ARG A 41 9.76 -22.60 -4.51
N GLU A 42 9.22 -22.15 -5.63
CA GLU A 42 9.18 -22.96 -6.86
C GLU A 42 10.58 -23.24 -7.39
N ALA A 43 11.45 -22.24 -7.37
CA ALA A 43 12.84 -22.40 -7.78
C ALA A 43 13.59 -23.38 -6.87
N GLU A 44 13.35 -23.32 -5.56
CA GLU A 44 13.95 -24.25 -4.60
C GLU A 44 13.49 -25.69 -4.82
N LYS A 45 12.21 -25.87 -5.15
CA LYS A 45 11.69 -27.19 -5.51
C LYS A 45 12.35 -27.74 -6.76
N GLU A 46 12.54 -26.93 -7.78
CA GLU A 46 13.21 -27.34 -9.01
C GLU A 46 14.68 -27.72 -8.73
N ALA A 47 15.34 -26.94 -7.89
CA ALA A 47 16.74 -27.23 -7.53
C ALA A 47 16.90 -28.50 -6.72
N SER A 48 15.86 -28.94 -6.01
CA SER A 48 15.92 -30.14 -5.17
C SER A 48 15.55 -31.44 -5.88
N LYS A 49 15.16 -31.36 -7.13
CA LYS A 49 14.80 -32.56 -7.91
C LYS A 49 16.03 -33.38 -8.29
#